data_31db7d08c6e000331473f5a79ba58b0e
#
_entry.id   31db7d08c6e000331473f5a79ba58b0e
#
_cell.length_a   1.000
_cell.length_b   1.000
_cell.length_c   1.000
_cell.angle_alpha   90.00
_cell.angle_beta   90.00
_cell.angle_gamma   90.00
#
_symmetry.space_group_name_H-M   'P 1'
#
loop_
_entity.id
_entity.type
_entity.pdbx_description
1 polymer ?
#
loop_
_entity_poly.entity_id
_entity_poly.type
_entity_poly.pdbx_seq_one_letter_code
_entity_poly.pdbx_strand_id
1 'polypeptide(L)'
;MIERSQFLLPLKTVKFGAENVESLSEEYFQNNTLRPILKLQNDLLIEVFKNYAVKQKNTFFELSPDKKEKYIENVIQKDIKFRNSLKGIIIALFSVEEYLDYIKNSSNLNKRMMTMLIERLRSQIQILILD
;
A
#
# COMPACT_ATOMS: atom_id res chain seq x y z
N MET A 1 -15.83 25.08 3.21
CA MET A 1 -14.73 24.15 2.87
C MET A 1 -14.99 22.83 3.56
N ILE A 2 -14.92 21.75 2.81
CA ILE A 2 -15.10 20.40 3.35
C ILE A 2 -13.81 19.99 4.04
N GLU A 3 -13.91 19.54 5.27
CA GLU A 3 -12.75 18.98 5.95
C GLU A 3 -12.32 17.69 5.29
N ARG A 4 -11.01 17.49 5.23
CA ARG A 4 -10.42 16.33 4.61
C ARG A 4 -10.95 15.02 5.18
N SER A 5 -11.09 14.91 6.49
CA SER A 5 -11.59 13.69 7.13
C SER A 5 -13.03 13.39 6.72
N GLN A 6 -13.86 14.40 6.58
CA GLN A 6 -15.24 14.22 6.14
C GLN A 6 -15.32 13.76 4.69
N PHE A 7 -14.41 14.25 3.86
CA PHE A 7 -14.34 13.85 2.45
C PHE A 7 -13.83 12.41 2.29
N LEU A 8 -12.81 12.06 3.06
CA LEU A 8 -12.17 10.74 2.94
C LEU A 8 -12.95 9.61 3.58
N LEU A 9 -13.70 9.91 4.65
CA LEU A 9 -14.40 8.87 5.39
C LEU A 9 -15.34 8.03 4.52
N PRO A 10 -16.15 8.61 3.62
CA PRO A 10 -17.01 7.80 2.74
C PRO A 10 -16.24 6.98 1.73
N LEU A 11 -15.00 7.34 1.42
CA LEU A 11 -14.18 6.63 0.44
C LEU A 11 -13.55 5.37 1.02
N LYS A 12 -13.44 5.30 2.34
CA LYS A 12 -12.83 4.17 3.02
C LYS A 12 -13.92 3.30 3.64
N THR A 13 -13.69 2.00 3.61
CA THR A 13 -14.66 1.06 4.15
C THR A 13 -14.78 1.19 5.66
N VAL A 14 -15.78 0.51 6.22
CA VAL A 14 -16.07 0.55 7.65
C VAL A 14 -14.84 0.17 8.46
N LYS A 15 -14.59 0.92 9.52
CA LYS A 15 -13.53 0.61 10.47
C LYS A 15 -13.95 -0.56 11.35
N PHE A 16 -12.99 -1.41 11.67
CA PHE A 16 -13.21 -2.46 12.65
C PHE A 16 -13.24 -1.85 14.04
N GLY A 17 -14.18 -2.28 14.86
CA GLY A 17 -14.31 -1.76 16.21
C GLY A 17 -13.28 -2.35 17.16
N ALA A 18 -12.03 -2.02 16.96
CA ALA A 18 -10.97 -2.53 17.80
C ALA A 18 -10.79 -1.67 19.04
N GLU A 19 -10.51 -2.31 20.15
CA GLU A 19 -10.17 -1.61 21.37
C GLU A 19 -8.82 -0.90 21.20
N ASN A 20 -8.75 0.30 21.75
CA ASN A 20 -7.57 1.13 21.63
C ASN A 20 -6.53 0.75 22.69
N VAL A 21 -6.01 -0.45 22.60
CA VAL A 21 -4.97 -0.95 23.49
C VAL A 21 -3.63 -0.64 22.84
N GLU A 22 -2.72 -0.06 23.60
CA GLU A 22 -1.40 0.34 23.07
C GLU A 22 -0.67 -0.80 22.39
N SER A 23 -0.70 -1.99 22.95
CA SER A 23 -0.05 -3.17 22.38
C SER A 23 -0.61 -3.54 21.02
N LEU A 24 -1.81 -3.08 20.68
CA LEU A 24 -2.49 -3.36 19.42
C LEU A 24 -2.57 -2.13 18.52
N SER A 25 -1.92 -1.03 18.89
CA SER A 25 -2.05 0.23 18.14
C SER A 25 -1.57 0.11 16.69
N GLU A 26 -0.49 -0.64 16.45
CA GLU A 26 0.00 -0.89 15.10
C GLU A 26 -0.98 -1.72 14.29
N GLU A 27 -1.52 -2.76 14.90
CA GLU A 27 -2.51 -3.62 14.27
C GLU A 27 -3.80 -2.85 13.99
N TYR A 28 -4.21 -2.00 14.94
CA TYR A 28 -5.37 -1.14 14.74
C TYR A 28 -5.17 -0.22 13.53
N PHE A 29 -4.03 0.44 13.44
CA PHE A 29 -3.70 1.30 12.32
C PHE A 29 -3.70 0.51 11.00
N GLN A 30 -3.10 -0.68 11.03
CA GLN A 30 -3.07 -1.55 9.86
C GLN A 30 -4.48 -1.87 9.36
N ASN A 31 -5.37 -2.26 10.26
CA ASN A 31 -6.70 -2.74 9.89
C ASN A 31 -7.68 -1.61 9.58
N ASN A 32 -7.53 -0.46 10.24
CA ASN A 32 -8.50 0.63 10.14
C ASN A 32 -8.06 1.76 9.21
N THR A 33 -6.78 1.89 8.93
CA THR A 33 -6.24 2.92 8.05
C THR A 33 -5.62 2.31 6.80
N LEU A 34 -4.64 1.43 6.94
CA LEU A 34 -3.89 0.93 5.78
C LEU A 34 -4.74 0.00 4.90
N ARG A 35 -5.44 -0.94 5.49
CA ARG A 35 -6.20 -1.93 4.72
C ARG A 35 -7.29 -1.30 3.85
N PRO A 36 -8.14 -0.40 4.38
CA PRO A 36 -9.14 0.25 3.53
C PRO A 36 -8.53 1.08 2.40
N ILE A 37 -7.41 1.75 2.66
CA ILE A 37 -6.73 2.56 1.65
C ILE A 37 -6.13 1.68 0.55
N LEU A 38 -5.47 0.59 0.93
CA LEU A 38 -4.91 -0.35 -0.06
C LEU A 38 -6.01 -0.95 -0.92
N LYS A 39 -7.15 -1.26 -0.33
CA LYS A 39 -8.29 -1.77 -1.08
C LYS A 39 -8.81 -0.74 -2.06
N LEU A 40 -8.95 0.51 -1.63
CA LEU A 40 -9.43 1.59 -2.49
C LEU A 40 -8.45 1.89 -3.62
N GLN A 41 -7.16 1.89 -3.33
CA GLN A 41 -6.10 2.24 -4.27
C GLN A 41 -5.61 1.05 -5.10
N ASN A 42 -6.22 -0.12 -4.93
CA ASN A 42 -5.71 -1.35 -5.55
C ASN A 42 -5.49 -1.23 -7.05
N ASP A 43 -6.50 -0.76 -7.78
CA ASP A 43 -6.41 -0.72 -9.24
C ASP A 43 -5.36 0.28 -9.70
N LEU A 44 -5.24 1.40 -9.00
CA LEU A 44 -4.20 2.38 -9.30
C LEU A 44 -2.81 1.79 -9.03
N LEU A 45 -2.64 1.12 -7.89
CA LEU A 45 -1.36 0.50 -7.54
C LEU A 45 -0.96 -0.57 -8.55
N ILE A 46 -1.90 -1.34 -9.05
CA ILE A 46 -1.65 -2.32 -10.11
C ILE A 46 -1.09 -1.62 -11.36
N GLU A 47 -1.73 -0.55 -11.81
CA GLU A 47 -1.28 0.17 -13.00
C GLU A 47 0.07 0.86 -12.79
N VAL A 48 0.29 1.40 -11.60
CA VAL A 48 1.58 2.01 -11.25
C VAL A 48 2.70 0.96 -11.30
N PHE A 49 2.45 -0.23 -10.78
CA PHE A 49 3.44 -1.31 -10.83
C PHE A 49 3.69 -1.76 -12.26
N LYS A 50 2.65 -1.94 -13.04
CA LYS A 50 2.78 -2.35 -14.46
C LYS A 50 3.63 -1.33 -15.24
N ASN A 51 3.37 -0.04 -15.04
CA ASN A 51 4.15 1.00 -15.70
C ASN A 51 5.62 0.97 -15.28
N TYR A 52 5.87 0.74 -14.00
CA TYR A 52 7.24 0.57 -13.51
C TYR A 52 7.94 -0.59 -14.23
N ALA A 53 7.26 -1.72 -14.31
CA ALA A 53 7.83 -2.91 -14.95
C ALA A 53 8.11 -2.69 -16.44
N VAL A 54 7.22 -1.97 -17.13
CA VAL A 54 7.45 -1.60 -18.54
C VAL A 54 8.73 -0.75 -18.68
N LYS A 55 8.89 0.25 -17.81
CA LYS A 55 10.07 1.11 -17.82
C LYS A 55 11.36 0.37 -17.47
N GLN A 56 11.25 -0.76 -16.78
CA GLN A 56 12.38 -1.63 -16.47
C GLN A 56 12.56 -2.70 -17.55
N LYS A 57 12.28 -2.35 -18.80
CA LYS A 57 12.53 -3.17 -19.99
C LYS A 57 11.65 -4.41 -20.11
N ASN A 58 10.50 -4.42 -19.50
CA ASN A 58 9.52 -5.52 -19.58
C ASN A 58 10.00 -6.86 -19.01
N THR A 59 11.13 -6.89 -18.33
CA THR A 59 11.73 -8.13 -17.83
C THR A 59 10.76 -8.90 -16.93
N PHE A 60 10.01 -8.17 -16.10
CA PHE A 60 9.06 -8.78 -15.18
C PHE A 60 8.07 -9.72 -15.89
N PHE A 61 7.57 -9.28 -17.06
CA PHE A 61 6.47 -10.00 -17.72
C PHE A 61 6.89 -11.35 -18.30
N GLU A 62 8.19 -11.56 -18.44
CA GLU A 62 8.74 -12.81 -18.97
C GLU A 62 9.08 -13.82 -17.88
N LEU A 63 8.98 -13.42 -16.61
CA LEU A 63 9.36 -14.28 -15.49
C LEU A 63 8.27 -15.31 -15.20
N SER A 64 8.69 -16.44 -14.59
CA SER A 64 7.77 -17.40 -14.04
C SER A 64 7.02 -16.80 -12.84
N PRO A 65 5.87 -17.35 -12.43
CA PRO A 65 5.14 -16.82 -11.28
C PRO A 65 6.00 -16.68 -10.02
N ASP A 66 6.80 -17.67 -9.70
CA ASP A 66 7.67 -17.63 -8.51
C ASP A 66 8.66 -16.47 -8.59
N LYS A 67 9.25 -16.27 -9.78
CA LYS A 67 10.21 -15.19 -9.99
C LYS A 67 9.52 -13.83 -10.01
N LYS A 68 8.28 -13.76 -10.49
CA LYS A 68 7.49 -12.53 -10.42
C LYS A 68 7.26 -12.11 -8.98
N GLU A 69 6.92 -13.05 -8.10
CA GLU A 69 6.73 -12.75 -6.67
C GLU A 69 8.00 -12.19 -6.04
N LYS A 70 9.13 -12.80 -6.35
CA LYS A 70 10.43 -12.32 -5.86
C LYS A 70 10.78 -10.95 -6.41
N TYR A 71 10.48 -10.70 -7.67
CA TYR A 71 10.71 -9.41 -8.30
C TYR A 71 9.94 -8.31 -7.57
N ILE A 72 8.67 -8.53 -7.32
CA ILE A 72 7.82 -7.56 -6.61
C ILE A 72 8.43 -7.21 -5.25
N GLU A 73 8.74 -8.22 -4.46
CA GLU A 73 9.32 -8.02 -3.14
C GLU A 73 10.65 -7.27 -3.23
N ASN A 74 11.50 -7.68 -4.15
CA ASN A 74 12.84 -7.13 -4.28
C ASN A 74 12.82 -5.66 -4.69
N VAL A 75 12.04 -5.28 -5.70
CA VAL A 75 12.04 -3.90 -6.18
C VAL A 75 11.39 -2.96 -5.17
N ILE A 76 10.35 -3.40 -4.50
CA ILE A 76 9.69 -2.54 -3.50
C ILE A 76 10.60 -2.33 -2.29
N GLN A 77 11.37 -3.33 -1.92
CA GLN A 77 12.30 -3.21 -0.79
C GLN A 77 13.55 -2.40 -1.15
N LYS A 78 14.07 -2.56 -2.36
CA LYS A 78 15.38 -2.02 -2.73
C LYS A 78 15.35 -0.76 -3.57
N ASP A 79 14.34 -0.57 -4.40
CA ASP A 79 14.22 0.66 -5.18
C ASP A 79 13.53 1.72 -4.33
N ILE A 80 14.34 2.50 -3.64
CA ILE A 80 13.85 3.48 -2.65
C ILE A 80 12.94 4.52 -3.31
N LYS A 81 13.29 4.96 -4.50
CA LYS A 81 12.49 5.96 -5.23
C LYS A 81 11.10 5.42 -5.55
N PHE A 82 11.04 4.20 -6.06
CA PHE A 82 9.77 3.55 -6.37
C PHE A 82 8.96 3.31 -5.11
N ARG A 83 9.61 2.78 -4.06
CA ARG A 83 8.96 2.54 -2.77
C ARG A 83 8.34 3.82 -2.21
N ASN A 84 9.07 4.93 -2.29
CA ASN A 84 8.57 6.21 -1.79
C ASN A 84 7.38 6.70 -2.61
N SER A 85 7.37 6.46 -3.92
CA SER A 85 6.22 6.79 -4.77
C SER A 85 4.98 6.01 -4.34
N LEU A 86 5.12 4.71 -4.11
CA LEU A 86 4.01 3.87 -3.66
C LEU A 86 3.51 4.30 -2.27
N LYS A 87 4.44 4.60 -1.39
CA LYS A 87 4.11 5.07 -0.05
C LYS A 87 3.31 6.37 -0.10
N GLY A 88 3.70 7.29 -1.00
CA GLY A 88 2.98 8.54 -1.18
C GLY A 88 1.55 8.34 -1.65
N ILE A 89 1.31 7.38 -2.53
CA ILE A 89 -0.02 7.06 -3.01
C ILE A 89 -0.92 6.59 -1.86
N ILE A 90 -0.36 5.84 -0.94
CA ILE A 90 -1.10 5.34 0.23
C ILE A 90 -1.34 6.47 1.24
N ILE A 91 -0.29 7.20 1.59
CA ILE A 91 -0.35 8.27 2.59
C ILE A 91 -1.26 9.42 2.13
N ALA A 92 -1.37 9.63 0.82
CA ALA A 92 -2.21 10.70 0.28
C ALA A 92 -3.68 10.60 0.73
N LEU A 93 -4.13 9.42 1.12
CA LEU A 93 -5.49 9.21 1.60
C LEU A 93 -5.62 9.16 3.13
N PHE A 94 -4.56 9.43 3.85
CA PHE A 94 -4.65 9.57 5.30
C PHE A 94 -5.44 10.82 5.65
N SER A 95 -6.28 10.74 6.69
CA SER A 95 -6.79 11.94 7.33
C SER A 95 -5.64 12.61 8.10
N VAL A 96 -5.82 13.86 8.49
CA VAL A 96 -4.82 14.55 9.30
C VAL A 96 -4.57 13.77 10.61
N GLU A 97 -5.63 13.27 11.22
CA GLU A 97 -5.51 12.49 12.46
C GLU A 97 -4.71 11.21 12.24
N GLU A 98 -4.99 10.51 11.14
CA GLU A 98 -4.24 9.31 10.80
C GLU A 98 -2.77 9.61 10.57
N TYR A 99 -2.47 10.72 9.90
CA TYR A 99 -1.09 11.12 9.67
C TYR A 99 -0.37 11.44 10.98
N LEU A 100 -1.04 12.13 11.90
CA LEU A 100 -0.43 12.45 13.20
C LEU A 100 -0.15 11.19 14.02
N ASP A 101 -1.00 10.18 13.92
CA ASP A 101 -0.73 8.88 14.53
C ASP A 101 0.42 8.16 13.84
N TYR A 102 0.44 8.21 12.52
CA TYR A 102 1.46 7.57 11.71
C TYR A 102 2.86 8.08 12.07
N ILE A 103 3.05 9.39 12.18
CA ILE A 103 4.39 9.94 12.44
C ILE A 103 4.94 9.60 13.81
N LYS A 104 4.08 9.18 14.73
CA LYS A 104 4.53 8.73 16.06
C LYS A 104 5.25 7.39 16.02
N ASN A 105 5.03 6.60 14.97
CA ASN A 105 5.59 5.26 14.83
C ASN A 105 5.82 4.91 13.36
N SER A 106 6.34 5.85 12.60
CA SER A 106 6.43 5.72 11.15
C SER A 106 7.31 4.55 10.70
N SER A 107 8.38 4.26 11.43
CA SER A 107 9.29 3.18 11.07
C SER A 107 8.56 1.83 11.02
N ASN A 108 7.86 1.49 12.08
CA ASN A 108 7.13 0.22 12.17
C ASN A 108 5.92 0.19 11.23
N LEU A 109 5.21 1.32 11.13
CA LEU A 109 4.05 1.39 10.25
C LEU A 109 4.43 1.34 8.78
N ASN A 110 5.58 1.89 8.40
CA ASN A 110 6.10 1.74 7.05
C ASN A 110 6.40 0.28 6.72
N LYS A 111 6.96 -0.47 7.64
CA LYS A 111 7.21 -1.90 7.44
C LYS A 111 5.90 -2.65 7.20
N ARG A 112 4.89 -2.38 8.00
CA ARG A 112 3.57 -3.01 7.82
C ARG A 112 2.96 -2.62 6.49
N MET A 113 3.03 -1.34 6.13
CA MET A 113 2.52 -0.83 4.85
C MET A 113 3.16 -1.54 3.66
N MET A 114 4.49 -1.66 3.67
CA MET A 114 5.19 -2.31 2.56
C MET A 114 4.92 -3.80 2.50
N THR A 115 4.85 -4.47 3.65
CA THR A 115 4.50 -5.90 3.69
C THR A 115 3.11 -6.14 3.11
N MET A 116 2.14 -5.32 3.49
CA MET A 116 0.77 -5.45 2.99
C MET A 116 0.70 -5.19 1.49
N LEU A 117 1.42 -4.17 1.02
CA LEU A 117 1.45 -3.83 -0.40
C LEU A 117 2.07 -4.96 -1.23
N ILE A 118 3.21 -5.48 -0.78
CA ILE A 118 3.89 -6.59 -1.46
C ILE A 118 2.96 -7.80 -1.54
N GLU A 119 2.34 -8.18 -0.44
CA GLU A 119 1.43 -9.32 -0.41
C GLU A 119 0.24 -9.12 -1.33
N ARG A 120 -0.31 -7.92 -1.37
CA ARG A 120 -1.44 -7.59 -2.24
C ARG A 120 -1.08 -7.72 -3.71
N LEU A 121 0.08 -7.19 -4.11
CA LEU A 121 0.54 -7.30 -5.49
C LEU A 121 0.86 -8.76 -5.86
N ARG A 122 1.52 -9.48 -4.95
CA ARG A 122 1.84 -10.89 -5.18
C ARG A 122 0.60 -11.75 -5.35
N SER A 123 -0.46 -11.45 -4.62
CA SER A 123 -1.71 -12.20 -4.73
C SER A 123 -2.46 -11.93 -6.03
N GLN A 124 -2.05 -10.94 -6.81
CA GLN A 124 -2.70 -10.52 -8.05
C GLN A 124 -1.80 -10.65 -9.27
N ILE A 125 -0.84 -11.54 -9.22
CA ILE A 125 0.13 -11.73 -10.32
C ILE A 125 -0.57 -11.99 -11.64
N GLN A 126 -1.68 -12.71 -11.64
CA GLN A 126 -2.39 -13.07 -12.87
C GLN A 126 -2.91 -11.87 -13.66
N ILE A 127 -3.06 -10.71 -13.02
CA ILE A 127 -3.49 -9.50 -13.72
C ILE A 127 -2.33 -8.52 -13.98
N LEU A 128 -1.13 -8.85 -13.52
CA LEU A 128 0.08 -8.08 -13.80
C LEU A 128 0.69 -8.55 -15.12
N ILE A 129 -0.01 -8.25 -16.20
CA ILE A 129 0.37 -8.65 -17.55
C ILE A 129 0.44 -7.43 -18.46
N LEU A 130 1.15 -7.57 -19.58
CA LEU A 130 1.17 -6.53 -20.61
C LEU A 130 -0.21 -6.44 -21.26
N ASP A 131 -0.65 -5.22 -21.47
CA ASP A 131 -1.91 -4.94 -22.17
C ASP A 131 -1.79 -5.07 -23.68
#